data_783136a454b9b240e04d349388e65359
#
_entry.id   783136a454b9b240e04d349388e65359
#
_cell.length_a   1.000
_cell.length_b   1.000
_cell.length_c   1.000
_cell.angle_alpha   90.00
_cell.angle_beta   90.00
_cell.angle_gamma   90.00
#
_symmetry.space_group_name_H-M   'P 1'
#
loop_
_entity.id
_entity.type
_entity.pdbx_description
1 polymer ?
#
loop_
_entity_poly.entity_id
_entity_poly.type
_entity_poly.pdbx_seq_one_letter_code
_entity_poly.pdbx_strand_id
1 'polypeptide(L)'
;MNPQNETVFEEHIAQYLAASPLYNQRKSLQFDIDNLVDREMLEHFLQAQTMVWQRLKNHFPGRETETVVAEINKFLNRGDSLLTLFNKGITIKGTKIRFMMPKPVLENEDSNNYQLYLSNRFSVVRQMRYSTATDDCGNELDMCILLNGLPLMTFELKNEGTGQNYGHGIYQYRYNRSPVNRMLRNCLVHFVMDNSFVFMTTKLNGEHTRFLPFNKESTNPGVEGEYPTAYMWHEILQADSLLDIIEHFIKRYNDEDGKPVVIFPRFHQLRAVRKLCRMVAEEGPGHNYLIQHSAGSGKTKSMAWLAHQLANMTNADHTPIFDSIIMVTDRIVLNRNMADDVVNFQTVAGTVKDIRRNSKNLATALNEGNRIIISTVQKFAFALKDLKRDTQRKYAIIVDEAHTAIGNESAKDLVNALSTDKDLQNL
;
A
#
# COMPACT_ATOMS: atom_id res chain seq x y z
N MET A 1 -1.24 34.62 9.25
CA MET A 1 -0.15 34.21 8.35
C MET A 1 -0.57 34.53 6.93
N ASN A 2 0.33 35.00 6.10
CA ASN A 2 -0.01 35.28 4.69
C ASN A 2 0.01 33.93 3.93
N PRO A 3 -1.13 33.36 3.52
CA PRO A 3 -1.19 32.01 2.95
C PRO A 3 -0.63 31.92 1.51
N GLN A 4 -0.01 32.98 1.04
CA GLN A 4 0.38 33.14 -0.36
C GLN A 4 1.80 32.65 -0.69
N ASN A 5 2.57 32.09 0.25
CA ASN A 5 3.93 31.64 -0.01
C ASN A 5 4.00 30.11 0.00
N GLU A 6 4.63 29.51 -1.02
CA GLU A 6 4.90 28.07 -1.13
C GLU A 6 5.62 27.52 0.12
N THR A 7 6.59 28.27 0.63
CA THR A 7 7.34 27.95 1.87
C THR A 7 6.42 27.82 3.09
N VAL A 8 5.32 28.60 3.17
CA VAL A 8 4.35 28.52 4.27
C VAL A 8 3.52 27.23 4.19
N PHE A 9 3.17 26.82 2.98
CA PHE A 9 2.45 25.56 2.75
C PHE A 9 3.31 24.34 3.11
N GLU A 10 4.58 24.30 2.68
CA GLU A 10 5.53 23.27 3.08
C GLU A 10 5.73 23.21 4.60
N GLU A 11 5.93 24.38 5.23
CA GLU A 11 6.15 24.49 6.67
C GLU A 11 4.94 23.99 7.45
N HIS A 12 3.73 24.35 7.02
CA HIS A 12 2.48 23.91 7.65
C HIS A 12 2.38 22.37 7.66
N ILE A 13 2.64 21.71 6.53
CA ILE A 13 2.62 20.25 6.41
C ILE A 13 3.69 19.64 7.31
N ALA A 14 4.91 20.17 7.25
CA ALA A 14 6.03 19.64 8.01
C ALA A 14 5.82 19.73 9.52
N GLN A 15 5.32 20.87 10.00
CA GLN A 15 5.01 21.09 11.42
C GLN A 15 3.87 20.18 11.89
N TYR A 16 2.82 20.02 11.07
CA TYR A 16 1.71 19.15 11.40
C TYR A 16 2.19 17.69 11.56
N LEU A 17 2.97 17.19 10.63
CA LEU A 17 3.50 15.82 10.69
C LEU A 17 4.47 15.65 11.87
N ALA A 18 5.36 16.62 12.09
CA ALA A 18 6.34 16.57 13.19
C ALA A 18 5.72 16.66 14.59
N ALA A 19 4.44 17.05 14.72
CA ALA A 19 3.71 16.99 15.99
C ALA A 19 3.39 15.54 16.41
N SER A 20 3.44 14.57 15.49
CA SER A 20 3.27 13.15 15.80
C SER A 20 4.55 12.57 16.41
N PRO A 21 4.45 11.74 17.48
CA PRO A 21 5.62 11.15 18.13
C PRO A 21 6.45 10.20 17.25
N LEU A 22 5.86 9.69 16.17
CA LEU A 22 6.58 8.83 15.21
C LEU A 22 7.24 9.61 14.07
N TYR A 23 7.09 10.95 14.04
CA TYR A 23 7.69 11.82 13.05
C TYR A 23 8.80 12.67 13.62
N ASN A 24 9.83 12.93 12.81
CA ASN A 24 10.89 13.88 13.07
C ASN A 24 11.03 14.83 11.89
N GLN A 25 11.24 16.12 12.16
CA GLN A 25 11.67 17.05 11.13
C GLN A 25 13.19 16.94 10.98
N ARG A 26 13.66 16.67 9.77
CA ARG A 26 15.09 16.52 9.47
C ARG A 26 15.54 17.55 8.44
N LYS A 27 16.83 17.86 8.44
CA LYS A 27 17.46 18.76 7.45
C LYS A 27 18.04 17.95 6.31
N SER A 28 18.00 18.49 5.09
CA SER A 28 18.58 17.86 3.90
C SER A 28 20.06 17.42 4.09
N LEU A 29 20.86 18.20 4.82
CA LEU A 29 22.26 17.88 5.11
C LEU A 29 22.48 16.62 5.97
N GLN A 30 21.44 16.11 6.63
CA GLN A 30 21.52 14.89 7.45
C GLN A 30 21.31 13.62 6.62
N PHE A 31 20.90 13.78 5.37
CA PHE A 31 20.73 12.68 4.44
C PHE A 31 21.99 12.46 3.60
N ASP A 32 22.52 11.26 3.66
CA ASP A 32 23.66 10.81 2.85
C ASP A 32 23.15 10.45 1.45
N ILE A 33 23.31 11.37 0.50
CA ILE A 33 22.81 11.25 -0.88
C ILE A 33 23.46 10.06 -1.59
N ASP A 34 24.75 9.82 -1.37
CA ASP A 34 25.49 8.75 -2.04
C ASP A 34 25.04 7.37 -1.59
N ASN A 35 24.60 7.25 -0.34
CA ASN A 35 24.14 6.01 0.24
C ASN A 35 22.62 5.92 0.39
N LEU A 36 21.87 6.98 0.02
CA LEU A 36 20.42 7.08 0.11
C LEU A 36 19.87 6.80 1.52
N VAL A 37 20.49 7.38 2.55
CA VAL A 37 20.11 7.10 3.93
C VAL A 37 20.36 8.28 4.87
N ASP A 38 19.48 8.53 5.80
CA ASP A 38 19.76 9.23 7.05
C ASP A 38 20.31 8.20 8.05
N ARG A 39 21.63 8.20 8.24
CA ARG A 39 22.33 7.18 9.05
C ARG A 39 21.90 7.20 10.51
N GLU A 40 21.65 8.36 11.07
CA GLU A 40 21.23 8.51 12.47
C GLU A 40 19.86 7.85 12.70
N MET A 41 18.90 8.10 11.80
CA MET A 41 17.57 7.50 11.90
C MET A 41 17.60 5.99 11.67
N LEU A 42 18.40 5.53 10.73
CA LEU A 42 18.57 4.09 10.50
C LEU A 42 19.21 3.42 11.72
N GLU A 43 20.29 3.98 12.28
CA GLU A 43 20.95 3.41 13.44
C GLU A 43 20.03 3.34 14.65
N HIS A 44 19.28 4.42 14.93
CA HIS A 44 18.31 4.45 16.01
C HIS A 44 17.27 3.32 15.87
N PHE A 45 16.76 3.10 14.66
CA PHE A 45 15.83 2.00 14.39
C PHE A 45 16.47 0.61 14.51
N LEU A 46 17.71 0.43 14.09
CA LEU A 46 18.44 -0.83 14.23
C LEU A 46 18.72 -1.16 15.71
N GLN A 47 19.06 -0.16 16.51
CA GLN A 47 19.31 -0.31 17.96
C GLN A 47 18.05 -0.78 18.72
N ALA A 48 16.87 -0.36 18.30
CA ALA A 48 15.61 -0.83 18.88
C ALA A 48 15.39 -2.34 18.68
N GLN A 49 15.96 -2.93 17.64
CA GLN A 49 15.98 -4.37 17.41
C GLN A 49 17.12 -5.03 18.22
N THR A 50 16.99 -5.06 19.54
CA THR A 50 18.07 -5.38 20.50
C THR A 50 18.89 -6.63 20.13
N MET A 51 18.21 -7.73 19.81
CA MET A 51 18.90 -8.98 19.43
C MET A 51 19.66 -8.88 18.10
N VAL A 52 19.07 -8.18 17.12
CA VAL A 52 19.70 -7.91 15.82
C VAL A 52 20.91 -7.04 16.02
N TRP A 53 20.76 -5.95 16.78
CA TRP A 53 21.84 -5.02 17.07
C TRP A 53 23.02 -5.68 17.80
N GLN A 54 22.74 -6.53 18.78
CA GLN A 54 23.78 -7.28 19.49
C GLN A 54 24.55 -8.24 18.56
N ARG A 55 23.86 -8.92 17.65
CA ARG A 55 24.51 -9.78 16.65
C ARG A 55 25.36 -8.98 15.65
N LEU A 56 24.87 -7.81 15.23
CA LEU A 56 25.66 -6.91 14.39
C LEU A 56 26.93 -6.45 15.11
N LYS A 57 26.85 -6.04 16.38
CA LYS A 57 28.02 -5.69 17.20
C LYS A 57 29.03 -6.82 17.30
N ASN A 58 28.58 -8.05 17.47
CA ASN A 58 29.47 -9.20 17.56
C ASN A 58 30.19 -9.50 16.24
N HIS A 59 29.53 -9.26 15.10
CA HIS A 59 30.12 -9.54 13.79
C HIS A 59 30.92 -8.38 13.19
N PHE A 60 30.53 -7.14 13.51
CA PHE A 60 31.04 -5.93 12.88
C PHE A 60 31.28 -4.79 13.89
N PRO A 61 32.09 -5.00 14.95
CA PRO A 61 32.23 -4.05 16.04
C PRO A 61 32.66 -2.66 15.53
N GLY A 62 31.89 -1.63 15.85
CA GLY A 62 32.10 -0.25 15.45
C GLY A 62 31.80 0.07 13.99
N ARG A 63 31.26 -0.88 13.21
CA ARG A 63 30.89 -0.72 11.79
C ARG A 63 29.49 -1.29 11.49
N GLU A 64 28.64 -1.41 12.50
CA GLU A 64 27.33 -2.04 12.42
C GLU A 64 26.45 -1.37 11.37
N THR A 65 26.19 -0.08 11.55
CA THR A 65 25.35 0.73 10.66
C THR A 65 25.96 0.85 9.27
N GLU A 66 27.27 1.06 9.18
CA GLU A 66 27.98 1.15 7.90
C GLU A 66 27.84 -0.15 7.09
N THR A 67 27.96 -1.30 7.74
CA THR A 67 27.80 -2.60 7.08
C THR A 67 26.39 -2.79 6.58
N VAL A 68 25.37 -2.42 7.37
CA VAL A 68 23.98 -2.50 6.95
C VAL A 68 23.72 -1.58 5.75
N VAL A 69 24.21 -0.34 5.77
CA VAL A 69 24.10 0.61 4.65
C VAL A 69 24.75 0.05 3.38
N ALA A 70 25.94 -0.53 3.48
CA ALA A 70 26.61 -1.16 2.34
C ALA A 70 25.80 -2.32 1.74
N GLU A 71 25.18 -3.16 2.58
CA GLU A 71 24.33 -4.26 2.09
C GLU A 71 22.99 -3.76 1.52
N ILE A 72 22.39 -2.68 2.05
CA ILE A 72 21.24 -2.02 1.43
C ILE A 72 21.61 -1.53 0.03
N ASN A 73 22.74 -0.84 -0.12
CA ASN A 73 23.18 -0.34 -1.42
C ASN A 73 23.42 -1.46 -2.42
N LYS A 74 24.03 -2.55 -1.99
CA LYS A 74 24.26 -3.74 -2.81
C LYS A 74 22.93 -4.39 -3.23
N PHE A 75 21.96 -4.44 -2.33
CA PHE A 75 20.61 -4.94 -2.59
C PHE A 75 19.90 -4.10 -3.66
N LEU A 76 19.88 -2.78 -3.51
CA LEU A 76 19.26 -1.86 -4.48
C LEU A 76 19.99 -1.87 -5.85
N ASN A 77 21.32 -2.01 -5.87
CA ASN A 77 22.11 -2.06 -7.09
C ASN A 77 21.87 -3.36 -7.91
N ARG A 78 21.37 -4.44 -7.28
CA ARG A 78 20.95 -5.67 -7.96
C ARG A 78 19.56 -5.57 -8.64
N GLY A 79 18.89 -4.43 -8.52
CA GLY A 79 17.55 -4.20 -9.08
C GLY A 79 16.40 -4.53 -8.12
N ASP A 80 16.70 -4.83 -6.88
CA ASP A 80 15.71 -4.93 -5.82
C ASP A 80 15.17 -3.54 -5.45
N SER A 81 14.10 -3.47 -4.65
CA SER A 81 13.43 -2.22 -4.32
C SER A 81 13.33 -1.96 -2.82
N LEU A 82 13.20 -0.69 -2.44
CA LEU A 82 12.88 -0.31 -1.06
C LEU A 82 11.59 -0.98 -0.56
N LEU A 83 10.60 -1.18 -1.40
CA LEU A 83 9.38 -1.92 -1.01
C LEU A 83 9.72 -3.35 -0.57
N THR A 84 10.58 -4.05 -1.31
CA THR A 84 11.03 -5.39 -0.92
C THR A 84 11.82 -5.34 0.38
N LEU A 85 12.65 -4.32 0.56
CA LEU A 85 13.41 -4.10 1.77
C LEU A 85 12.51 -3.88 2.99
N PHE A 86 11.51 -3.02 2.89
CA PHE A 86 10.54 -2.77 3.96
C PHE A 86 9.74 -4.02 4.33
N ASN A 87 9.22 -4.75 3.34
CA ASN A 87 8.35 -5.89 3.56
C ASN A 87 9.11 -7.16 3.96
N LYS A 88 10.31 -7.39 3.41
CA LYS A 88 11.04 -8.65 3.60
C LYS A 88 12.32 -8.50 4.41
N GLY A 89 12.90 -7.29 4.48
CA GLY A 89 14.23 -7.07 5.07
C GLY A 89 15.34 -7.78 4.29
N ILE A 90 16.54 -7.80 4.88
CA ILE A 90 17.71 -8.52 4.36
C ILE A 90 18.31 -9.43 5.43
N THR A 91 19.16 -10.37 5.01
CA THR A 91 19.88 -11.24 5.92
C THR A 91 21.38 -11.00 5.79
N ILE A 92 22.04 -10.63 6.90
CA ILE A 92 23.49 -10.42 6.98
C ILE A 92 24.07 -11.41 7.98
N LYS A 93 25.00 -12.26 7.54
CA LYS A 93 25.61 -13.31 8.39
C LYS A 93 24.60 -14.09 9.22
N GLY A 94 23.52 -14.54 8.57
CA GLY A 94 22.44 -15.30 9.23
C GLY A 94 21.49 -14.48 10.11
N THR A 95 21.72 -13.17 10.25
CA THR A 95 20.84 -12.28 11.01
C THR A 95 19.84 -11.60 10.08
N LYS A 96 18.55 -11.87 10.29
CA LYS A 96 17.46 -11.21 9.58
C LYS A 96 17.25 -9.81 10.14
N ILE A 97 17.37 -8.78 9.29
CA ILE A 97 17.18 -7.37 9.64
C ILE A 97 15.89 -6.88 8.97
N ARG A 98 15.00 -6.28 9.74
CA ARG A 98 13.81 -5.60 9.23
C ARG A 98 14.05 -4.11 9.15
N PHE A 99 13.42 -3.46 8.18
CA PHE A 99 13.51 -2.00 7.96
C PHE A 99 12.17 -1.30 8.16
N MET A 100 11.14 -2.03 8.50
CA MET A 100 9.82 -1.55 8.89
C MET A 100 9.21 -2.56 9.85
N MET A 101 8.57 -2.08 10.88
CA MET A 101 7.78 -2.90 11.80
C MET A 101 6.30 -2.59 11.59
N PRO A 102 5.48 -3.58 11.20
CA PRO A 102 4.05 -3.37 11.01
C PRO A 102 3.37 -3.09 12.35
N LYS A 103 2.23 -2.40 12.30
CA LYS A 103 1.38 -2.22 13.48
C LYS A 103 0.80 -3.58 13.89
N PRO A 104 0.97 -4.02 15.14
CA PRO A 104 0.39 -5.27 15.59
C PRO A 104 -1.14 -5.17 15.69
N VAL A 105 -1.84 -6.26 15.39
CA VAL A 105 -3.31 -6.32 15.48
C VAL A 105 -3.81 -6.08 16.92
N LEU A 106 -3.08 -6.60 17.91
CA LEU A 106 -3.36 -6.34 19.30
C LEU A 106 -2.41 -5.25 19.81
N GLU A 107 -2.98 -4.15 20.25
CA GLU A 107 -2.27 -3.04 20.86
C GLU A 107 -1.98 -3.36 22.33
N ASN A 108 -1.11 -4.34 22.57
CA ASN A 108 -0.58 -4.60 23.92
C ASN A 108 0.75 -3.85 24.05
N GLU A 109 0.73 -2.74 24.80
CA GLU A 109 1.87 -1.84 25.00
C GLU A 109 3.08 -2.55 25.61
N ASP A 110 2.88 -3.57 26.41
CA ASP A 110 3.96 -4.36 27.03
C ASP A 110 4.57 -5.39 26.06
N SER A 111 3.95 -5.62 24.91
CA SER A 111 4.46 -6.59 23.96
C SER A 111 5.70 -6.07 23.20
N ASN A 112 6.69 -6.96 23.01
CA ASN A 112 7.86 -6.63 22.23
C ASN A 112 7.52 -6.17 20.78
N ASN A 113 6.46 -6.72 20.18
CA ASN A 113 6.02 -6.34 18.84
C ASN A 113 5.47 -4.91 18.80
N TYR A 114 4.74 -4.49 19.84
CA TYR A 114 4.23 -3.12 19.95
C TYR A 114 5.39 -2.12 20.17
N GLN A 115 6.35 -2.46 21.02
CA GLN A 115 7.55 -1.62 21.22
C GLN A 115 8.39 -1.51 19.94
N LEU A 116 8.54 -2.59 19.18
CA LEU A 116 9.20 -2.56 17.88
C LEU A 116 8.43 -1.71 16.86
N TYR A 117 7.09 -1.78 16.83
CA TYR A 117 6.28 -0.90 16.00
C TYR A 117 6.50 0.57 16.36
N LEU A 118 6.49 0.91 17.66
CA LEU A 118 6.75 2.27 18.15
C LEU A 118 8.20 2.74 17.87
N SER A 119 9.11 1.86 17.50
CA SER A 119 10.47 2.23 17.10
C SER A 119 10.58 2.78 15.68
N ASN A 120 9.54 2.59 14.82
CA ASN A 120 9.55 3.24 13.51
C ASN A 120 9.70 4.76 13.67
N ARG A 121 10.47 5.34 12.76
CA ARG A 121 10.65 6.79 12.69
C ARG A 121 10.44 7.27 11.26
N PHE A 122 9.40 8.04 11.08
CA PHE A 122 9.24 8.82 9.86
C PHE A 122 10.02 10.12 9.98
N SER A 123 10.52 10.59 8.87
CA SER A 123 11.17 11.90 8.81
C SER A 123 10.56 12.71 7.69
N VAL A 124 10.21 13.97 7.98
CA VAL A 124 9.87 14.95 6.98
C VAL A 124 11.09 15.84 6.72
N VAL A 125 11.53 15.87 5.47
CA VAL A 125 12.67 16.68 5.02
C VAL A 125 12.18 17.66 3.99
N ARG A 126 12.31 18.95 4.27
CA ARG A 126 12.00 20.03 3.33
C ARG A 126 13.24 20.40 2.53
N GLN A 127 13.04 20.92 1.31
CA GLN A 127 14.11 21.35 0.41
C GLN A 127 15.20 20.28 0.30
N MET A 128 14.75 19.08 -0.08
CA MET A 128 15.59 17.89 -0.08
C MET A 128 16.51 17.86 -1.28
N ARG A 129 17.80 18.07 -1.06
CA ARG A 129 18.82 17.79 -2.09
C ARG A 129 18.93 16.29 -2.31
N TYR A 130 18.81 15.86 -3.56
CA TYR A 130 18.73 14.45 -3.90
C TYR A 130 19.80 13.97 -4.87
N SER A 131 20.64 14.87 -5.38
CA SER A 131 21.69 14.55 -6.34
C SER A 131 22.94 15.40 -6.18
N THR A 132 24.09 14.78 -6.43
CA THR A 132 25.40 15.43 -6.59
C THR A 132 25.87 15.41 -8.04
N ALA A 133 25.12 14.81 -8.96
CA ALA A 133 25.43 14.76 -10.39
C ALA A 133 25.31 16.16 -11.03
N THR A 134 26.10 16.42 -12.07
CA THR A 134 26.17 17.75 -12.69
C THR A 134 24.86 18.17 -13.37
N ASP A 135 24.09 17.25 -13.87
CA ASP A 135 22.79 17.45 -14.49
C ASP A 135 21.64 17.66 -13.47
N ASP A 136 21.80 17.09 -12.26
CA ASP A 136 20.86 17.22 -11.14
C ASP A 136 21.45 18.03 -9.97
N CYS A 137 22.66 18.54 -10.09
CA CYS A 137 23.37 19.24 -9.01
C CYS A 137 22.64 20.50 -8.58
N GLY A 138 22.35 20.60 -7.30
CA GLY A 138 21.65 21.73 -6.70
C GLY A 138 20.12 21.69 -6.85
N ASN A 139 19.57 20.71 -7.54
CA ASN A 139 18.13 20.49 -7.55
C ASN A 139 17.64 20.01 -6.20
N GLU A 140 16.54 20.58 -5.76
CA GLU A 140 15.89 20.30 -4.49
C GLU A 140 14.44 19.91 -4.75
N LEU A 141 13.97 18.92 -4.00
CA LEU A 141 12.55 18.57 -3.92
C LEU A 141 11.93 19.38 -2.79
N ASP A 142 10.74 19.86 -2.98
CA ASP A 142 10.08 20.69 -1.95
C ASP A 142 9.93 19.92 -0.63
N MET A 143 9.60 18.62 -0.70
CA MET A 143 9.53 17.77 0.49
C MET A 143 9.81 16.29 0.16
N CYS A 144 10.40 15.58 1.13
CA CYS A 144 10.59 14.13 1.10
C CYS A 144 10.18 13.52 2.44
N ILE A 145 9.51 12.37 2.40
CA ILE A 145 9.25 11.54 3.59
C ILE A 145 10.22 10.35 3.56
N LEU A 146 10.90 10.13 4.69
CA LEU A 146 11.74 8.97 4.92
C LEU A 146 11.07 8.04 5.94
N LEU A 147 11.37 6.74 5.87
CA LEU A 147 11.02 5.77 6.90
C LEU A 147 12.31 5.09 7.39
N ASN A 148 12.57 5.20 8.68
CA ASN A 148 13.76 4.64 9.33
C ASN A 148 15.06 5.01 8.61
N GLY A 149 15.13 6.28 8.16
CA GLY A 149 16.26 6.84 7.45
C GLY A 149 16.28 6.57 5.93
N LEU A 150 15.38 5.76 5.39
CA LEU A 150 15.33 5.41 3.96
C LEU A 150 14.28 6.23 3.21
N PRO A 151 14.54 6.71 1.98
CA PRO A 151 13.62 7.56 1.25
C PRO A 151 12.37 6.76 0.83
N LEU A 152 11.20 7.30 1.14
CA LEU A 152 9.93 6.64 0.88
C LEU A 152 9.18 7.28 -0.28
N MET A 153 8.97 8.61 -0.21
CA MET A 153 8.19 9.36 -1.19
C MET A 153 8.66 10.80 -1.31
N THR A 154 8.41 11.41 -2.45
CA THR A 154 8.81 12.78 -2.77
C THR A 154 7.60 13.64 -3.15
N PHE A 155 7.72 14.95 -2.93
CA PHE A 155 6.67 15.93 -3.21
C PHE A 155 7.24 17.15 -3.92
N GLU A 156 6.52 17.60 -4.95
CA GLU A 156 6.57 18.97 -5.47
C GLU A 156 5.29 19.68 -5.02
N LEU A 157 5.46 20.70 -4.22
CA LEU A 157 4.39 21.46 -3.59
C LEU A 157 4.25 22.80 -4.29
N LYS A 158 3.03 23.21 -4.61
CA LYS A 158 2.75 24.48 -5.27
C LYS A 158 1.65 25.23 -4.51
N ASN A 159 1.69 26.55 -4.61
CA ASN A 159 0.71 27.38 -3.96
C ASN A 159 0.03 28.31 -5.00
N GLU A 160 -1.27 28.13 -5.18
CA GLU A 160 -2.07 28.93 -6.11
C GLU A 160 -1.98 30.45 -5.83
N GLY A 161 -1.77 30.82 -4.57
CA GLY A 161 -1.56 32.22 -4.17
C GLY A 161 -0.30 32.88 -4.76
N THR A 162 0.67 32.08 -5.25
CA THR A 162 1.86 32.55 -5.98
C THR A 162 1.68 32.49 -7.50
N GLY A 163 0.51 32.10 -7.99
CA GLY A 163 0.22 31.87 -9.40
C GLY A 163 0.74 30.52 -9.92
N GLN A 164 1.22 29.64 -9.03
CA GLN A 164 1.66 28.30 -9.37
C GLN A 164 0.63 27.25 -8.94
N ASN A 165 0.49 26.18 -9.71
CA ASN A 165 -0.42 25.08 -9.45
C ASN A 165 0.25 23.72 -9.72
N TYR A 166 -0.48 22.63 -9.50
CA TYR A 166 0.00 21.27 -9.72
C TYR A 166 0.62 21.06 -11.13
N GLY A 167 0.16 21.77 -12.15
CA GLY A 167 0.72 21.67 -13.50
C GLY A 167 2.21 22.02 -13.55
N HIS A 168 2.64 23.01 -12.77
CA HIS A 168 4.05 23.39 -12.64
C HIS A 168 4.88 22.30 -11.95
N GLY A 169 4.34 21.67 -10.90
CA GLY A 169 5.02 20.53 -10.24
C GLY A 169 5.12 19.31 -11.15
N ILE A 170 4.07 19.00 -11.95
CA ILE A 170 4.14 17.96 -12.98
C ILE A 170 5.22 18.29 -14.02
N TYR A 171 5.31 19.54 -14.45
CA TYR A 171 6.36 20.00 -15.36
C TYR A 171 7.75 19.78 -14.78
N GLN A 172 7.98 20.12 -13.49
CA GLN A 172 9.25 19.90 -12.81
C GLN A 172 9.65 18.42 -12.83
N TYR A 173 8.75 17.49 -12.48
CA TYR A 173 9.06 16.06 -12.55
C TYR A 173 9.34 15.55 -13.96
N ARG A 174 8.69 16.12 -14.97
CA ARG A 174 8.86 15.69 -16.37
C ARG A 174 10.16 16.17 -16.99
N TYR A 175 10.55 17.40 -16.69
CA TYR A 175 11.61 18.08 -17.45
C TYR A 175 12.83 18.44 -16.60
N ASN A 176 12.65 18.61 -15.29
CA ASN A 176 13.72 19.07 -14.40
C ASN A 176 14.20 17.98 -13.44
N ARG A 177 13.58 16.81 -13.41
CA ARG A 177 13.97 15.69 -12.55
C ARG A 177 14.39 14.50 -13.40
N SER A 178 15.63 14.06 -13.25
CA SER A 178 16.15 12.94 -14.01
C SER A 178 15.50 11.62 -13.60
N PRO A 179 14.82 10.88 -14.52
CA PRO A 179 14.18 9.60 -14.20
C PRO A 179 15.18 8.49 -13.87
N VAL A 180 16.47 8.69 -14.18
CA VAL A 180 17.54 7.74 -13.85
C VAL A 180 18.22 8.06 -12.53
N ASN A 181 17.92 9.21 -11.90
CA ASN A 181 18.46 9.54 -10.60
C ASN A 181 18.18 8.43 -9.59
N ARG A 182 19.19 8.06 -8.83
CA ARG A 182 19.16 6.89 -7.95
C ARG A 182 18.12 7.01 -6.84
N MET A 183 17.99 8.18 -6.21
CA MET A 183 16.99 8.39 -5.17
C MET A 183 15.57 8.35 -5.74
N LEU A 184 15.32 9.12 -6.80
CA LEU A 184 13.99 9.19 -7.42
C LEU A 184 13.51 7.82 -7.92
N ARG A 185 14.40 7.03 -8.53
CA ARG A 185 14.06 5.68 -9.00
C ARG A 185 13.73 4.70 -7.88
N ASN A 186 14.25 4.91 -6.68
CA ASN A 186 14.02 4.02 -5.54
C ASN A 186 12.84 4.45 -4.66
N CYS A 187 12.40 5.70 -4.70
CA CYS A 187 11.17 6.13 -4.02
C CYS A 187 9.96 5.37 -4.54
N LEU A 188 8.99 5.08 -3.66
CA LEU A 188 7.83 4.28 -3.99
C LEU A 188 6.76 5.06 -4.76
N VAL A 189 6.68 6.38 -4.52
CA VAL A 189 5.70 7.27 -5.12
C VAL A 189 6.21 8.72 -5.12
N HIS A 190 5.81 9.46 -6.14
CA HIS A 190 6.07 10.89 -6.29
C HIS A 190 4.73 11.62 -6.35
N PHE A 191 4.55 12.58 -5.48
CA PHE A 191 3.36 13.40 -5.41
C PHE A 191 3.62 14.81 -5.96
N VAL A 192 2.60 15.33 -6.63
CA VAL A 192 2.49 16.76 -6.92
C VAL A 192 1.22 17.24 -6.23
N MET A 193 1.35 18.29 -5.45
CA MET A 193 0.23 18.81 -4.67
C MET A 193 0.23 20.35 -4.70
N ASP A 194 -0.95 20.92 -4.86
CA ASP A 194 -1.20 22.32 -4.54
C ASP A 194 -2.28 22.44 -3.46
N ASN A 195 -2.80 23.63 -3.25
CA ASN A 195 -3.82 23.86 -2.24
C ASN A 195 -5.11 23.07 -2.49
N SER A 196 -5.41 22.76 -3.76
CA SER A 196 -6.69 22.22 -4.22
C SER A 196 -6.61 20.77 -4.73
N PHE A 197 -5.48 20.36 -5.32
CA PHE A 197 -5.35 19.09 -6.03
C PHE A 197 -4.11 18.30 -5.65
N VAL A 198 -4.22 16.98 -5.76
CA VAL A 198 -3.11 16.03 -5.58
C VAL A 198 -3.04 15.07 -6.76
N PHE A 199 -1.84 14.90 -7.29
CA PHE A 199 -1.51 13.94 -8.34
C PHE A 199 -0.33 13.08 -7.92
N MET A 200 -0.26 11.84 -8.41
CA MET A 200 0.81 10.92 -8.09
C MET A 200 1.30 10.13 -9.28
N THR A 201 2.54 9.68 -9.19
CA THR A 201 3.13 8.68 -10.08
C THR A 201 4.05 7.75 -9.30
N THR A 202 4.15 6.48 -9.70
CA THR A 202 5.10 5.52 -9.14
C THR A 202 6.36 5.34 -10.01
N LYS A 203 6.39 5.99 -11.18
CA LYS A 203 7.51 5.87 -12.12
C LYS A 203 7.69 7.15 -12.90
N LEU A 204 8.84 7.75 -12.77
CA LEU A 204 9.26 8.85 -13.64
C LEU A 204 9.75 8.30 -15.00
N ASN A 205 9.39 8.96 -16.09
CA ASN A 205 9.75 8.60 -17.45
C ASN A 205 9.93 9.87 -18.33
N GLY A 206 10.58 10.90 -17.77
CA GLY A 206 10.74 12.19 -18.42
C GLY A 206 9.38 12.79 -18.83
N GLU A 207 9.31 13.36 -20.04
CA GLU A 207 8.08 13.96 -20.59
C GLU A 207 6.87 12.98 -20.62
N HIS A 208 7.14 11.69 -20.75
CA HIS A 208 6.12 10.63 -20.80
C HIS A 208 5.65 10.18 -19.40
N THR A 209 6.07 10.86 -18.33
CA THR A 209 5.62 10.56 -16.98
C THR A 209 4.12 10.77 -16.87
N ARG A 210 3.39 9.71 -16.48
CA ARG A 210 1.95 9.75 -16.31
C ARG A 210 1.61 9.98 -14.85
N PHE A 211 0.97 11.09 -14.55
CA PHE A 211 0.41 11.39 -13.24
C PHE A 211 -1.06 10.98 -13.18
N LEU A 212 -1.46 10.39 -12.08
CA LEU A 212 -2.84 9.99 -11.78
C LEU A 212 -3.40 10.88 -10.66
N PRO A 213 -4.67 11.28 -10.73
CA PRO A 213 -5.29 12.02 -9.65
C PRO A 213 -5.38 11.17 -8.37
N PHE A 214 -5.11 11.82 -7.25
CA PHE A 214 -5.24 11.23 -5.91
C PHE A 214 -6.23 12.03 -5.05
N ASN A 215 -7.20 12.67 -5.66
CA ASN A 215 -8.22 13.51 -5.02
C ASN A 215 -9.33 12.65 -4.39
N LYS A 216 -10.02 13.22 -3.38
CA LYS A 216 -11.19 12.59 -2.74
C LYS A 216 -12.31 12.29 -3.73
N GLU A 217 -12.56 13.26 -4.62
CA GLU A 217 -13.56 13.19 -5.70
C GLU A 217 -12.96 13.79 -6.99
N SER A 218 -13.79 14.31 -7.89
CA SER A 218 -13.30 15.09 -9.05
C SER A 218 -12.54 16.36 -8.61
N THR A 219 -12.96 16.92 -7.48
CA THR A 219 -12.30 17.99 -6.74
C THR A 219 -12.22 17.61 -5.27
N ASN A 220 -11.30 18.22 -4.52
CA ASN A 220 -11.29 18.03 -3.08
C ASN A 220 -12.29 19.01 -2.44
N PRO A 221 -13.26 18.52 -1.65
CA PRO A 221 -14.18 19.42 -0.95
C PRO A 221 -13.40 20.29 0.03
N GLY A 222 -13.64 21.60 -0.03
CA GLY A 222 -13.08 22.55 0.92
C GLY A 222 -13.67 22.34 2.32
N VAL A 223 -12.83 22.50 3.32
CA VAL A 223 -13.24 22.58 4.73
C VAL A 223 -12.88 23.98 5.20
N GLU A 224 -13.79 24.65 5.93
CA GLU A 224 -13.57 26.00 6.41
C GLU A 224 -12.30 26.09 7.29
N GLY A 225 -11.41 27.00 6.96
CA GLY A 225 -10.14 27.18 7.66
C GLY A 225 -9.02 26.19 7.31
N GLU A 226 -9.24 25.27 6.37
CA GLU A 226 -8.31 24.23 5.99
C GLU A 226 -8.06 24.20 4.47
N TYR A 227 -6.93 23.64 4.07
CA TYR A 227 -6.67 23.38 2.65
C TYR A 227 -7.52 22.20 2.16
N PRO A 228 -8.12 22.27 0.96
CA PRO A 228 -8.82 21.11 0.37
C PRO A 228 -7.97 19.84 0.32
N THR A 229 -6.64 19.97 0.26
CA THR A 229 -5.67 18.87 0.27
C THR A 229 -5.22 18.42 1.66
N ALA A 230 -5.79 18.98 2.74
CA ALA A 230 -5.41 18.67 4.12
C ALA A 230 -5.52 17.17 4.50
N TYR A 231 -6.40 16.42 3.83
CA TYR A 231 -6.50 14.98 4.05
C TYR A 231 -5.16 14.24 3.80
N MET A 232 -4.24 14.83 3.02
CA MET A 232 -2.93 14.22 2.82
C MET A 232 -2.17 14.09 4.13
N TRP A 233 -2.06 15.16 4.93
CA TRP A 233 -1.34 15.11 6.20
C TRP A 233 -2.23 14.68 7.38
N HIS A 234 -3.55 14.83 7.28
CA HIS A 234 -4.49 14.37 8.32
C HIS A 234 -4.75 12.87 8.28
N GLU A 235 -4.73 12.24 7.09
CA GLU A 235 -5.13 10.84 6.90
C GLU A 235 -4.01 10.01 6.24
N ILE A 236 -3.48 10.45 5.09
CA ILE A 236 -2.64 9.61 4.23
C ILE A 236 -1.22 9.50 4.77
N LEU A 237 -0.62 10.63 5.15
CA LEU A 237 0.77 10.71 5.61
C LEU A 237 0.92 10.41 7.10
N GLN A 238 -0.14 10.05 7.81
CA GLN A 238 -0.02 9.58 9.19
C GLN A 238 0.78 8.28 9.26
N ALA A 239 1.57 8.09 10.31
CA ALA A 239 2.48 6.95 10.44
C ALA A 239 1.78 5.60 10.25
N ASP A 240 0.67 5.37 10.96
CA ASP A 240 -0.11 4.13 10.85
C ASP A 240 -0.65 3.91 9.44
N SER A 241 -1.13 4.99 8.82
CA SER A 241 -1.64 4.95 7.45
C SER A 241 -0.56 4.59 6.45
N LEU A 242 0.66 5.14 6.60
CA LEU A 242 1.77 4.83 5.70
C LEU A 242 2.27 3.40 5.90
N LEU A 243 2.38 2.91 7.14
CA LEU A 243 2.75 1.52 7.41
C LEU A 243 1.76 0.55 6.78
N ASP A 244 0.45 0.80 6.93
CA ASP A 244 -0.61 0.02 6.29
C ASP A 244 -0.53 0.08 4.75
N ILE A 245 -0.30 1.27 4.18
CA ILE A 245 -0.15 1.42 2.73
C ILE A 245 1.05 0.63 2.20
N ILE A 246 2.19 0.68 2.88
CA ILE A 246 3.40 -0.05 2.47
C ILE A 246 3.19 -1.56 2.56
N GLU A 247 2.57 -2.04 3.63
CA GLU A 247 2.38 -3.46 3.88
C GLU A 247 1.31 -4.07 2.97
N HIS A 248 0.16 -3.41 2.86
CA HIS A 248 -1.02 -4.00 2.25
C HIS A 248 -1.31 -3.51 0.83
N PHE A 249 -1.03 -2.25 0.52
CA PHE A 249 -1.49 -1.64 -0.73
C PHE A 249 -0.42 -1.49 -1.80
N ILE A 250 0.81 -1.09 -1.46
CA ILE A 250 1.84 -0.98 -2.48
C ILE A 250 2.24 -2.39 -2.93
N LYS A 251 2.18 -2.63 -4.24
CA LYS A 251 2.57 -3.92 -4.84
C LYS A 251 3.59 -3.70 -5.94
N ARG A 252 4.56 -4.61 -6.03
CA ARG A 252 5.56 -4.66 -7.10
C ARG A 252 5.49 -6.03 -7.77
N TYR A 253 5.29 -6.05 -9.05
CA TYR A 253 5.32 -7.24 -9.88
C TYR A 253 5.92 -6.91 -11.26
N ASN A 254 6.17 -7.92 -12.07
CA ASN A 254 6.58 -7.73 -13.45
C ASN A 254 5.35 -7.76 -14.37
N ASP A 255 5.28 -6.81 -15.31
CA ASP A 255 4.26 -6.81 -16.35
C ASP A 255 4.48 -7.95 -17.37
N GLU A 256 3.65 -8.01 -18.42
CA GLU A 256 3.72 -9.03 -19.47
C GLU A 256 5.06 -8.99 -20.23
N ASP A 257 5.72 -7.84 -20.28
CA ASP A 257 7.04 -7.65 -20.89
C ASP A 257 8.19 -7.98 -19.90
N GLY A 258 7.90 -8.43 -18.69
CA GLY A 258 8.89 -8.69 -17.65
C GLY A 258 9.46 -7.44 -16.96
N LYS A 259 8.88 -6.25 -17.22
CA LYS A 259 9.33 -4.99 -16.62
C LYS A 259 8.72 -4.79 -15.23
N PRO A 260 9.49 -4.29 -14.25
CA PRO A 260 8.97 -4.04 -12.92
C PRO A 260 7.97 -2.88 -12.93
N VAL A 261 6.80 -3.14 -12.36
CA VAL A 261 5.73 -2.17 -12.14
C VAL A 261 5.49 -2.05 -10.64
N VAL A 262 5.39 -0.83 -10.15
CA VAL A 262 4.95 -0.53 -8.79
C VAL A 262 3.55 0.09 -8.87
N ILE A 263 2.63 -0.45 -8.10
CA ILE A 263 1.27 0.07 -7.99
C ILE A 263 1.11 0.71 -6.62
N PHE A 264 0.61 1.93 -6.63
CA PHE A 264 0.11 2.66 -5.47
C PHE A 264 -1.40 2.84 -5.63
N PRO A 265 -2.23 2.67 -4.59
CA PRO A 265 -3.68 2.79 -4.72
C PRO A 265 -4.09 4.24 -5.03
N ARG A 266 -5.14 4.44 -5.82
CA ARG A 266 -5.81 5.73 -5.91
C ARG A 266 -6.60 5.98 -4.63
N PHE A 267 -6.86 7.24 -4.32
CA PHE A 267 -7.57 7.60 -3.08
C PHE A 267 -8.89 6.85 -2.89
N HIS A 268 -9.75 6.80 -3.92
CA HIS A 268 -11.04 6.10 -3.83
C HIS A 268 -10.88 4.59 -3.61
N GLN A 269 -9.83 3.96 -4.16
CA GLN A 269 -9.54 2.54 -3.96
C GLN A 269 -9.12 2.28 -2.51
N LEU A 270 -8.18 3.07 -2.00
CA LEU A 270 -7.70 3.02 -0.63
C LEU A 270 -8.87 3.19 0.36
N ARG A 271 -9.67 4.24 0.15
CA ARG A 271 -10.83 4.56 1.00
C ARG A 271 -11.87 3.43 1.00
N ALA A 272 -12.22 2.88 -0.17
CA ALA A 272 -13.21 1.81 -0.29
C ALA A 272 -12.75 0.54 0.43
N VAL A 273 -11.53 0.10 0.19
CA VAL A 273 -10.99 -1.12 0.82
C VAL A 273 -10.89 -0.95 2.33
N ARG A 274 -10.32 0.16 2.82
CA ARG A 274 -10.23 0.43 4.27
C ARG A 274 -11.60 0.51 4.94
N LYS A 275 -12.58 1.16 4.30
CA LYS A 275 -13.94 1.26 4.83
C LYS A 275 -14.56 -0.12 4.98
N LEU A 276 -14.47 -0.97 3.96
CA LEU A 276 -15.01 -2.33 3.99
C LEU A 276 -14.31 -3.20 5.04
N CYS A 277 -13.00 -3.16 5.11
CA CYS A 277 -12.26 -3.91 6.13
C CYS A 277 -12.69 -3.51 7.54
N ARG A 278 -12.90 -2.20 7.79
CA ARG A 278 -13.40 -1.71 9.07
C ARG A 278 -14.82 -2.22 9.36
N MET A 279 -15.74 -2.08 8.40
CA MET A 279 -17.12 -2.56 8.58
C MET A 279 -17.16 -4.06 8.85
N VAL A 280 -16.37 -4.85 8.13
CA VAL A 280 -16.28 -6.30 8.35
C VAL A 280 -15.69 -6.63 9.73
N ALA A 281 -14.71 -5.86 10.21
CA ALA A 281 -14.13 -6.06 11.55
C ALA A 281 -15.15 -5.77 12.66
N GLU A 282 -16.02 -4.76 12.46
CA GLU A 282 -17.05 -4.33 13.42
C GLU A 282 -18.28 -5.22 13.39
N GLU A 283 -18.77 -5.56 12.20
CA GLU A 283 -20.07 -6.22 11.99
C GLU A 283 -19.95 -7.76 11.86
N GLY A 284 -18.77 -8.25 11.45
CA GLY A 284 -18.56 -9.68 11.19
C GLY A 284 -19.16 -10.19 9.88
N PRO A 285 -19.25 -11.52 9.70
CA PRO A 285 -19.91 -12.16 8.54
C PRO A 285 -21.42 -11.98 8.56
N GLY A 286 -22.08 -12.06 7.39
CA GLY A 286 -23.54 -12.03 7.26
C GLY A 286 -24.09 -10.70 6.73
N HIS A 287 -23.26 -9.78 6.29
CA HIS A 287 -23.64 -8.47 5.78
C HIS A 287 -23.35 -8.32 4.28
N ASN A 288 -24.15 -7.52 3.59
CA ASN A 288 -24.02 -7.23 2.17
C ASN A 288 -23.56 -5.79 1.96
N TYR A 289 -22.53 -5.61 1.13
CA TYR A 289 -21.97 -4.29 0.80
C TYR A 289 -21.98 -4.06 -0.71
N LEU A 290 -22.42 -2.89 -1.15
CA LEU A 290 -22.37 -2.48 -2.54
C LEU A 290 -21.34 -1.37 -2.74
N ILE A 291 -20.40 -1.60 -3.67
CA ILE A 291 -19.39 -0.61 -4.06
C ILE A 291 -19.70 -0.18 -5.49
N GLN A 292 -20.04 1.10 -5.66
CA GLN A 292 -20.27 1.68 -6.97
C GLN A 292 -19.06 2.51 -7.39
N HIS A 293 -18.33 2.04 -8.39
CA HIS A 293 -17.22 2.74 -9.01
C HIS A 293 -17.45 2.86 -10.52
N SER A 294 -17.02 3.98 -11.12
CA SER A 294 -17.10 4.21 -12.57
C SER A 294 -16.25 3.22 -13.36
N ALA A 295 -16.53 3.05 -14.64
CA ALA A 295 -15.70 2.28 -15.55
C ALA A 295 -14.27 2.87 -15.59
N GLY A 296 -13.25 2.02 -15.65
CA GLY A 296 -11.84 2.46 -15.68
C GLY A 296 -11.28 2.98 -14.35
N SER A 297 -12.06 2.94 -13.25
CA SER A 297 -11.59 3.34 -11.91
C SER A 297 -10.57 2.39 -11.29
N GLY A 298 -10.38 1.18 -11.87
CA GLY A 298 -9.51 0.14 -11.34
C GLY A 298 -10.19 -0.75 -10.29
N LYS A 299 -11.49 -1.03 -10.44
CA LYS A 299 -12.28 -1.94 -9.57
C LYS A 299 -11.55 -3.25 -9.30
N THR A 300 -11.00 -3.87 -10.33
CA THR A 300 -10.26 -5.14 -10.24
C THR A 300 -9.15 -5.10 -9.20
N LYS A 301 -8.37 -4.02 -9.15
CA LYS A 301 -7.31 -3.84 -8.14
C LYS A 301 -7.89 -3.65 -6.74
N SER A 302 -8.99 -2.90 -6.61
CA SER A 302 -9.67 -2.75 -5.32
C SER A 302 -10.16 -4.09 -4.78
N MET A 303 -10.72 -4.94 -5.66
CA MET A 303 -11.16 -6.30 -5.31
C MET A 303 -9.98 -7.19 -4.90
N ALA A 304 -8.83 -7.11 -5.61
CA ALA A 304 -7.63 -7.84 -5.27
C ALA A 304 -7.09 -7.44 -3.89
N TRP A 305 -6.95 -6.14 -3.60
CA TRP A 305 -6.56 -5.66 -2.27
C TRP A 305 -7.53 -6.12 -1.18
N LEU A 306 -8.84 -5.98 -1.43
CA LEU A 306 -9.86 -6.40 -0.47
C LEU A 306 -9.78 -7.90 -0.18
N ALA A 307 -9.67 -8.74 -1.22
CA ALA A 307 -9.57 -10.19 -1.05
C ALA A 307 -8.36 -10.58 -0.18
N HIS A 308 -7.19 -9.98 -0.41
CA HIS A 308 -6.01 -10.26 0.38
C HIS A 308 -6.12 -9.77 1.83
N GLN A 309 -6.73 -8.61 2.07
CA GLN A 309 -6.92 -8.11 3.43
C GLN A 309 -7.93 -8.95 4.19
N LEU A 310 -9.09 -9.26 3.60
CA LEU A 310 -10.09 -10.14 4.23
C LEU A 310 -9.54 -11.54 4.51
N ALA A 311 -8.71 -12.09 3.62
CA ALA A 311 -8.08 -13.39 3.82
C ALA A 311 -7.12 -13.45 5.02
N ASN A 312 -6.55 -12.31 5.42
CA ASN A 312 -5.64 -12.22 6.55
C ASN A 312 -6.29 -11.64 7.82
N MET A 313 -7.54 -11.24 7.74
CA MET A 313 -8.25 -10.62 8.84
C MET A 313 -8.62 -11.64 9.92
N THR A 314 -8.35 -11.29 11.18
CA THR A 314 -8.63 -12.13 12.35
C THR A 314 -9.46 -11.38 13.37
N ASN A 315 -10.19 -12.13 14.19
CA ASN A 315 -10.83 -11.62 15.41
C ASN A 315 -9.79 -11.33 16.53
N ALA A 316 -10.25 -10.81 17.63
CA ALA A 316 -9.41 -10.52 18.80
C ALA A 316 -8.73 -11.77 19.40
N ASP A 317 -9.29 -12.96 19.21
CA ASP A 317 -8.74 -14.25 19.62
C ASP A 317 -7.82 -14.89 18.57
N HIS A 318 -7.40 -14.13 17.55
CA HIS A 318 -6.57 -14.56 16.42
C HIS A 318 -7.19 -15.63 15.51
N THR A 319 -8.49 -15.89 15.62
CA THR A 319 -9.17 -16.77 14.66
C THR A 319 -9.53 -16.00 13.39
N PRO A 320 -9.41 -16.61 12.20
CA PRO A 320 -9.81 -15.97 10.95
C PRO A 320 -11.30 -15.57 10.97
N ILE A 321 -11.62 -14.36 10.49
CA ILE A 321 -13.02 -13.94 10.33
C ILE A 321 -13.69 -14.77 9.24
N PHE A 322 -12.97 -15.06 8.15
CA PHE A 322 -13.43 -15.90 7.05
C PHE A 322 -12.48 -17.07 6.81
N ASP A 323 -13.05 -18.24 6.50
CA ASP A 323 -12.28 -19.43 6.14
C ASP A 323 -11.74 -19.31 4.70
N SER A 324 -12.54 -18.77 3.79
CA SER A 324 -12.13 -18.51 2.40
C SER A 324 -12.80 -17.26 1.84
N ILE A 325 -12.09 -16.60 0.91
CA ILE A 325 -12.60 -15.50 0.11
C ILE A 325 -12.86 -16.01 -1.30
N ILE A 326 -14.09 -15.85 -1.79
CA ILE A 326 -14.50 -16.33 -3.12
C ILE A 326 -14.71 -15.13 -4.01
N MET A 327 -13.91 -15.02 -5.07
CA MET A 327 -14.03 -13.98 -6.06
C MET A 327 -14.78 -14.53 -7.28
N VAL A 328 -15.93 -13.94 -7.59
CA VAL A 328 -16.84 -14.39 -8.64
C VAL A 328 -16.91 -13.35 -9.75
N THR A 329 -16.75 -13.80 -10.99
CA THR A 329 -16.76 -12.92 -12.16
C THR A 329 -17.66 -13.48 -13.26
N ASP A 330 -18.26 -12.61 -14.06
CA ASP A 330 -19.20 -13.01 -15.12
C ASP A 330 -18.50 -13.59 -16.37
N ARG A 331 -17.35 -13.06 -16.76
CA ARG A 331 -16.70 -13.39 -18.05
C ARG A 331 -15.30 -13.99 -17.92
N ILE A 332 -15.04 -15.05 -18.66
CA ILE A 332 -13.73 -15.75 -18.69
C ILE A 332 -12.59 -14.86 -19.23
N VAL A 333 -12.87 -13.98 -20.18
CA VAL A 333 -11.81 -13.16 -20.86
C VAL A 333 -11.42 -11.92 -20.06
N LEU A 334 -12.36 -11.22 -19.43
CA LEU A 334 -12.07 -10.09 -18.52
C LEU A 334 -11.35 -10.52 -17.23
N ASN A 335 -11.47 -11.80 -16.91
CA ASN A 335 -10.98 -12.42 -15.68
C ASN A 335 -9.48 -12.70 -15.64
N ARG A 336 -8.76 -12.65 -16.77
CA ARG A 336 -7.30 -12.80 -16.76
C ARG A 336 -6.66 -11.69 -15.90
N ASN A 337 -6.98 -10.44 -16.21
CA ASN A 337 -6.40 -9.29 -15.50
C ASN A 337 -6.70 -9.31 -14.01
N MET A 338 -7.91 -9.77 -13.61
CA MET A 338 -8.28 -9.85 -12.19
C MET A 338 -7.50 -10.95 -11.48
N ALA A 339 -7.42 -12.14 -12.05
CA ALA A 339 -6.69 -13.21 -11.42
C ALA A 339 -5.18 -12.92 -11.39
N ASP A 340 -4.67 -12.31 -12.44
CA ASP A 340 -3.26 -11.89 -12.50
C ASP A 340 -2.98 -10.83 -11.40
N ASP A 341 -3.86 -9.85 -11.22
CA ASP A 341 -3.74 -8.88 -10.13
C ASP A 341 -3.80 -9.59 -8.75
N VAL A 342 -4.74 -10.51 -8.53
CA VAL A 342 -4.87 -11.24 -7.26
C VAL A 342 -3.65 -12.13 -7.01
N VAL A 343 -3.16 -12.84 -8.03
CA VAL A 343 -1.95 -13.68 -7.93
C VAL A 343 -0.71 -12.80 -7.70
N ASN A 344 -0.60 -11.68 -8.42
CA ASN A 344 0.52 -10.75 -8.28
C ASN A 344 0.56 -10.05 -6.92
N PHE A 345 -0.58 -9.91 -6.24
CA PHE A 345 -0.68 -9.29 -4.92
C PHE A 345 -0.41 -10.26 -3.77
N GLN A 346 -0.32 -11.56 -4.02
CA GLN A 346 -0.04 -12.53 -2.96
C GLN A 346 1.35 -12.30 -2.35
N THR A 347 1.41 -12.33 -1.04
CA THR A 347 2.67 -12.26 -0.28
C THR A 347 3.25 -13.63 0.02
N VAL A 348 2.38 -14.65 0.10
CA VAL A 348 2.73 -16.05 0.34
C VAL A 348 2.27 -16.89 -0.85
N ALA A 349 3.19 -17.60 -1.48
CA ALA A 349 2.88 -18.46 -2.62
C ALA A 349 1.85 -19.54 -2.24
N GLY A 350 0.90 -19.80 -3.14
CA GLY A 350 -0.15 -20.80 -2.94
C GLY A 350 -1.38 -20.34 -2.15
N THR A 351 -1.44 -19.06 -1.74
CA THR A 351 -2.63 -18.52 -1.06
C THR A 351 -3.82 -18.40 -2.01
N VAL A 352 -3.58 -18.21 -3.30
CA VAL A 352 -4.59 -18.01 -4.34
C VAL A 352 -4.74 -19.26 -5.18
N LYS A 353 -5.97 -19.79 -5.29
CA LYS A 353 -6.33 -20.89 -6.19
C LYS A 353 -7.20 -20.38 -7.33
N ASP A 354 -6.67 -20.37 -8.54
CA ASP A 354 -7.43 -20.05 -9.74
C ASP A 354 -8.01 -21.33 -10.36
N ILE A 355 -9.35 -21.45 -10.30
CA ILE A 355 -10.05 -22.63 -10.80
C ILE A 355 -10.83 -22.39 -12.10
N ARG A 356 -10.57 -21.30 -12.78
CA ARG A 356 -11.32 -20.90 -13.99
C ARG A 356 -11.31 -21.95 -15.11
N ARG A 357 -10.30 -22.80 -15.16
CA ARG A 357 -10.08 -23.77 -16.25
C ARG A 357 -10.68 -25.14 -16.02
N ASN A 358 -11.04 -25.52 -14.78
CA ASN A 358 -11.54 -26.87 -14.47
C ASN A 358 -12.62 -26.88 -13.38
N SER A 359 -13.86 -27.27 -13.72
CA SER A 359 -15.02 -27.25 -12.83
C SER A 359 -14.93 -28.19 -11.62
N LYS A 360 -14.22 -29.33 -11.77
CA LYS A 360 -14.05 -30.31 -10.68
C LYS A 360 -13.17 -29.79 -9.53
N ASN A 361 -12.50 -28.64 -9.69
CA ASN A 361 -11.55 -28.12 -8.71
C ASN A 361 -12.16 -27.14 -7.71
N LEU A 362 -13.40 -26.63 -7.90
CA LEU A 362 -13.99 -25.68 -6.95
C LEU A 362 -14.38 -26.34 -5.63
N ALA A 363 -15.13 -27.44 -5.69
CA ALA A 363 -15.50 -28.17 -4.48
C ALA A 363 -14.26 -28.66 -3.73
N THR A 364 -13.25 -29.14 -4.46
CA THR A 364 -11.96 -29.53 -3.89
C THR A 364 -11.26 -28.33 -3.24
N ALA A 365 -11.17 -27.18 -3.93
CA ALA A 365 -10.53 -25.99 -3.41
C ALA A 365 -11.20 -25.47 -2.12
N LEU A 366 -12.52 -25.48 -2.06
CA LEU A 366 -13.29 -25.12 -0.87
C LEU A 366 -13.07 -26.12 0.28
N ASN A 367 -13.09 -27.41 -0.04
CA ASN A 367 -12.85 -28.47 0.97
C ASN A 367 -11.41 -28.48 1.49
N GLU A 368 -10.43 -28.11 0.66
CA GLU A 368 -9.04 -27.92 1.05
C GLU A 368 -8.79 -26.69 1.90
N GLY A 369 -9.77 -25.77 2.03
CA GLY A 369 -9.65 -24.54 2.82
C GLY A 369 -8.71 -23.51 2.19
N ASN A 370 -8.65 -23.43 0.85
CA ASN A 370 -7.87 -22.40 0.17
C ASN A 370 -8.35 -21.00 0.55
N ARG A 371 -7.41 -20.10 0.87
CA ARG A 371 -7.73 -18.78 1.43
C ARG A 371 -8.42 -17.85 0.43
N ILE A 372 -8.00 -17.84 -0.84
CA ILE A 372 -8.61 -17.04 -1.91
C ILE A 372 -8.87 -17.96 -3.11
N ILE A 373 -10.11 -17.97 -3.58
CA ILE A 373 -10.57 -18.81 -4.70
C ILE A 373 -11.17 -17.89 -5.77
N ILE A 374 -10.72 -18.01 -7.02
CA ILE A 374 -11.25 -17.25 -8.15
C ILE A 374 -12.06 -18.17 -9.06
N SER A 375 -13.31 -17.84 -9.29
CA SER A 375 -14.26 -18.62 -10.09
C SER A 375 -15.10 -17.75 -11.01
N THR A 376 -15.84 -18.38 -11.94
CA THR A 376 -16.93 -17.74 -12.70
C THR A 376 -18.28 -18.10 -12.08
N VAL A 377 -19.29 -17.24 -12.30
CA VAL A 377 -20.66 -17.50 -11.82
C VAL A 377 -21.16 -18.89 -12.24
N GLN A 378 -20.98 -19.25 -13.52
CA GLN A 378 -21.46 -20.55 -14.05
C GLN A 378 -20.76 -21.75 -13.37
N LYS A 379 -19.46 -21.65 -13.11
CA LYS A 379 -18.70 -22.73 -12.46
C LYS A 379 -19.05 -22.87 -11.00
N PHE A 380 -19.32 -21.76 -10.35
CA PHE A 380 -19.72 -21.75 -8.97
C PHE A 380 -21.08 -22.45 -8.80
N ALA A 381 -22.08 -22.07 -9.59
CA ALA A 381 -23.41 -22.71 -9.56
C ALA A 381 -23.35 -24.24 -9.82
N PHE A 382 -22.43 -24.69 -10.68
CA PHE A 382 -22.27 -26.13 -10.97
C PHE A 382 -21.62 -26.91 -9.80
N ALA A 383 -20.68 -26.29 -9.08
CA ALA A 383 -19.96 -26.94 -7.99
C ALA A 383 -20.76 -26.98 -6.68
N LEU A 384 -21.78 -26.12 -6.54
CA LEU A 384 -22.65 -26.10 -5.36
C LEU A 384 -23.39 -27.42 -5.13
N LYS A 385 -23.67 -28.18 -6.21
CA LYS A 385 -24.32 -29.50 -6.10
C LYS A 385 -23.44 -30.54 -5.39
N ASP A 386 -22.13 -30.35 -5.42
CA ASP A 386 -21.16 -31.28 -4.85
C ASP A 386 -20.57 -30.82 -3.50
N LEU A 387 -20.92 -29.60 -3.05
CA LEU A 387 -20.47 -29.06 -1.77
C LEU A 387 -21.18 -29.76 -0.60
N LYS A 388 -20.40 -30.47 0.21
CA LYS A 388 -20.88 -30.86 1.55
C LYS A 388 -21.08 -29.59 2.35
N ARG A 389 -22.31 -29.29 2.71
CA ARG A 389 -22.66 -28.13 3.54
C ARG A 389 -21.97 -28.26 4.89
N ASP A 390 -20.79 -27.68 5.01
CA ASP A 390 -20.16 -27.42 6.29
C ASP A 390 -20.73 -26.09 6.80
N THR A 391 -21.79 -26.16 7.57
CA THR A 391 -22.54 -25.01 8.09
C THR A 391 -21.73 -24.16 9.08
N GLN A 392 -20.50 -24.56 9.41
CA GLN A 392 -19.64 -23.82 10.33
C GLN A 392 -18.65 -22.89 9.61
N ARG A 393 -18.41 -23.08 8.31
CA ARG A 393 -17.46 -22.27 7.56
C ARG A 393 -18.04 -20.92 7.16
N LYS A 394 -17.22 -19.87 7.29
CA LYS A 394 -17.56 -18.49 6.95
C LYS A 394 -16.85 -18.08 5.67
N TYR A 395 -17.60 -17.58 4.72
CA TYR A 395 -17.10 -17.14 3.43
C TYR A 395 -17.34 -15.65 3.21
N ALA A 396 -16.38 -14.95 2.59
CA ALA A 396 -16.64 -13.66 1.98
C ALA A 396 -16.70 -13.82 0.45
N ILE A 397 -17.73 -13.27 -0.17
CA ILE A 397 -17.94 -13.37 -1.61
C ILE A 397 -17.79 -11.99 -2.22
N ILE A 398 -16.86 -11.85 -3.16
CA ILE A 398 -16.62 -10.62 -3.90
C ILE A 398 -17.10 -10.84 -5.34
N VAL A 399 -18.16 -10.14 -5.74
CA VAL A 399 -18.78 -10.29 -7.07
C VAL A 399 -18.43 -9.09 -7.94
N ASP A 400 -17.81 -9.34 -9.09
CA ASP A 400 -17.56 -8.31 -10.11
C ASP A 400 -18.82 -8.14 -10.98
N GLU A 401 -19.09 -6.89 -11.43
CA GLU A 401 -20.24 -6.55 -12.27
C GLU A 401 -21.56 -7.07 -11.68
N ALA A 402 -21.80 -6.78 -10.39
CA ALA A 402 -22.95 -7.29 -9.62
C ALA A 402 -24.31 -7.07 -10.33
N HIS A 403 -24.44 -6.02 -11.15
CA HIS A 403 -25.67 -5.73 -11.91
C HIS A 403 -25.98 -6.80 -12.97
N THR A 404 -24.99 -7.49 -13.51
CA THR A 404 -25.21 -8.62 -14.45
C THR A 404 -25.39 -9.93 -13.71
N ALA A 405 -24.77 -10.08 -12.55
CA ALA A 405 -24.84 -11.29 -11.74
C ALA A 405 -26.16 -11.44 -10.98
N ILE A 406 -26.71 -10.34 -10.43
CA ILE A 406 -27.95 -10.36 -9.61
C ILE A 406 -29.20 -10.70 -10.46
N GLY A 407 -29.16 -10.46 -11.78
CA GLY A 407 -30.25 -10.80 -12.69
C GLY A 407 -30.36 -12.28 -13.09
N ASN A 408 -29.38 -13.12 -12.80
CA ASN A 408 -29.32 -14.51 -13.20
C ASN A 408 -29.68 -15.46 -12.05
N GLU A 409 -30.45 -16.54 -12.34
CA GLU A 409 -30.78 -17.62 -11.38
C GLU A 409 -29.54 -18.18 -10.68
N SER A 410 -28.41 -18.23 -11.40
CA SER A 410 -27.15 -18.72 -10.87
C SER A 410 -26.56 -17.89 -9.71
N ALA A 411 -26.88 -16.60 -9.62
CA ALA A 411 -26.43 -15.77 -8.49
C ALA A 411 -27.32 -15.94 -7.25
N LYS A 412 -28.62 -16.15 -7.46
CA LYS A 412 -29.56 -16.54 -6.38
C LYS A 412 -29.14 -17.89 -5.80
N ASP A 413 -28.77 -18.85 -6.67
CA ASP A 413 -28.26 -20.15 -6.26
C ASP A 413 -26.98 -20.03 -5.45
N LEU A 414 -26.09 -19.07 -5.79
CA LEU A 414 -24.87 -18.77 -5.05
C LEU A 414 -25.18 -18.31 -3.62
N VAL A 415 -26.05 -17.32 -3.47
CA VAL A 415 -26.46 -16.78 -2.17
C VAL A 415 -27.17 -17.87 -1.35
N ASN A 416 -28.16 -18.56 -1.95
CA ASN A 416 -28.91 -19.60 -1.29
C ASN A 416 -28.10 -20.82 -0.84
N ALA A 417 -26.98 -21.12 -1.53
CA ALA A 417 -26.15 -22.27 -1.20
C ALA A 417 -25.10 -21.96 -0.14
N LEU A 418 -24.79 -20.70 0.06
CA LEU A 418 -23.81 -20.23 1.06
C LEU A 418 -24.49 -19.62 2.30
N SER A 419 -25.79 -19.32 2.22
CA SER A 419 -26.58 -18.84 3.35
C SER A 419 -26.95 -20.00 4.26
N THR A 420 -26.88 -19.80 5.55
CA THR A 420 -27.55 -20.70 6.53
C THR A 420 -29.02 -20.43 6.54
N ASP A 421 -29.88 -21.39 7.01
CA ASP A 421 -31.32 -21.23 7.06
C ASP A 421 -31.79 -19.99 7.88
N LYS A 422 -30.94 -19.44 8.73
CA LYS A 422 -31.21 -18.20 9.47
C LYS A 422 -31.03 -16.94 8.62
N ASP A 423 -30.15 -16.97 7.62
CA ASP A 423 -29.85 -15.80 6.74
C ASP A 423 -30.95 -15.64 5.67
N LEU A 424 -31.65 -16.74 5.31
CA LEU A 424 -32.76 -16.73 4.33
C LEU A 424 -34.05 -16.09 4.87
N GLN A 425 -34.18 -15.91 6.18
CA GLN A 425 -35.37 -15.29 6.78
C GLN A 425 -35.31 -13.75 6.77
N ASN A 426 -34.16 -13.16 6.42
CA ASN A 426 -33.92 -11.72 6.41
C ASN A 426 -33.73 -11.14 4.98
N LEU A 427 -33.97 -11.93 3.92
CA LEU A 427 -34.03 -11.52 2.52
C LEU A 427 -35.48 -11.44 2.04
#